data_8919b2e33fe46356429e391bbe6c7605
#
_entry.id   8919b2e33fe46356429e391bbe6c7605
#
_cell.length_a   1.000
_cell.length_b   1.000
_cell.length_c   1.000
_cell.angle_alpha   90.00
_cell.angle_beta   90.00
_cell.angle_gamma   90.00
#
_symmetry.space_group_name_H-M   'P 1'
#
loop_
_entity.id
_entity.type
_entity.pdbx_description
1 polymer ?
#
loop_
_entity_poly.entity_id
_entity_poly.type
_entity_poly.pdbx_seq_one_letter_code
_entity_poly.pdbx_strand_id
1 'polypeptide(L)'
;MFRPLALMSILSLAALPGLAQAEEDRPLARFRLDQLQQSVGLPEVQARAVVDRWSRYDLDQFEKARQIQQIRRRFNDILMGPGAEEDKNAKVRPLLDQFIELRRQQADLKMKFEEDIRAKLSPAQQVRLILHVEEMQRRVADALKQGLGNRPGLRQGLRRGLP
;
A
#
# COMPACT_ATOMS: atom_id res chain seq x y z
N MET A 1 13.11 -23.86 5.72
CA MET A 1 12.69 -22.61 6.38
C MET A 1 12.57 -21.52 5.32
N PHE A 2 11.40 -21.35 4.73
CA PHE A 2 11.16 -20.33 3.70
C PHE A 2 10.75 -19.02 4.40
N ARG A 3 11.59 -17.99 4.28
CA ARG A 3 11.24 -16.64 4.67
C ARG A 3 10.03 -16.19 3.85
N PRO A 4 8.97 -15.64 4.47
CA PRO A 4 7.87 -15.07 3.71
C PRO A 4 8.42 -13.91 2.88
N LEU A 5 8.17 -13.98 1.58
CA LEU A 5 8.43 -12.91 0.63
C LEU A 5 7.70 -11.64 1.10
N ALA A 6 8.46 -10.70 1.66
CA ALA A 6 7.99 -9.36 2.00
C ALA A 6 7.75 -8.55 0.72
N LEU A 7 6.96 -9.11 -0.19
CA LEU A 7 6.58 -8.51 -1.45
C LEU A 7 5.36 -7.64 -1.24
N MET A 8 5.47 -6.37 -1.49
CA MET A 8 4.38 -5.43 -1.72
C MET A 8 3.77 -4.69 -0.53
N SER A 9 4.55 -3.95 0.20
CA SER A 9 3.99 -2.98 1.16
C SER A 9 4.07 -1.51 0.74
N ILE A 10 4.48 -1.20 -0.48
CA ILE A 10 4.62 0.22 -0.87
C ILE A 10 4.18 0.39 -2.32
N LEU A 11 2.89 0.57 -2.51
CA LEU A 11 2.32 1.34 -3.63
C LEU A 11 0.87 1.74 -3.32
N SER A 12 0.63 2.13 -2.06
CA SER A 12 -0.51 3.00 -1.76
C SER A 12 -0.09 4.44 -2.04
N LEU A 13 0.24 4.70 -3.28
CA LEU A 13 0.35 6.07 -3.76
C LEU A 13 -1.06 6.61 -3.89
N ALA A 14 -1.36 7.64 -3.13
CA ALA A 14 -2.58 8.42 -3.05
C ALA A 14 -3.49 8.26 -4.28
N ALA A 15 -4.51 7.42 -4.17
CA ALA A 15 -5.63 7.45 -5.08
C ALA A 15 -6.47 8.67 -4.75
N LEU A 16 -6.42 9.68 -5.59
CA LEU A 16 -7.37 10.79 -5.60
C LEU A 16 -8.78 10.24 -5.79
N PRO A 17 -9.78 10.69 -5.00
CA PRO A 17 -11.15 10.25 -5.15
C PRO A 17 -11.75 10.90 -6.39
N GLY A 18 -12.04 10.10 -7.39
CA GLY A 18 -12.80 10.54 -8.54
C GLY A 18 -12.63 9.61 -9.74
N LEU A 19 -13.74 9.02 -10.14
CA LEU A 19 -14.00 8.37 -11.43
C LEU A 19 -13.95 6.84 -11.42
N ALA A 20 -15.12 6.27 -11.30
CA ALA A 20 -15.47 5.00 -11.91
C ALA A 20 -15.44 5.17 -13.44
N GLN A 21 -14.25 5.06 -14.05
CA GLN A 21 -14.09 4.98 -15.50
C GLN A 21 -13.38 3.70 -15.86
N ALA A 22 -13.73 3.16 -17.03
CA ALA A 22 -13.33 1.88 -17.58
C ALA A 22 -11.91 1.45 -17.17
N GLU A 23 -11.76 0.21 -16.70
CA GLU A 23 -10.51 -0.30 -16.10
C GLU A 23 -9.32 -0.31 -17.07
N GLU A 24 -9.55 -0.25 -18.36
CA GLU A 24 -8.51 -0.28 -19.40
C GLU A 24 -7.78 1.04 -19.62
N ASP A 25 -8.35 2.19 -19.22
CA ASP A 25 -7.76 3.53 -19.47
C ASP A 25 -7.04 4.14 -18.27
N ARG A 26 -6.84 3.37 -17.19
CA ARG A 26 -6.09 3.90 -16.04
C ARG A 26 -4.59 3.94 -16.37
N PRO A 27 -3.95 5.11 -16.31
CA PRO A 27 -2.52 5.26 -16.62
C PRO A 27 -1.64 4.27 -15.84
N LEU A 28 -2.03 3.95 -14.61
CA LEU A 28 -1.31 3.01 -13.75
C LEU A 28 -1.44 1.55 -14.24
N ALA A 29 -2.63 1.13 -14.71
CA ALA A 29 -2.83 -0.22 -15.23
C ALA A 29 -2.04 -0.44 -16.51
N ARG A 30 -2.06 0.54 -17.43
CA ARG A 30 -1.25 0.52 -18.66
C ARG A 30 0.24 0.50 -18.36
N PHE A 31 0.72 1.35 -17.45
CA PHE A 31 2.11 1.35 -17.00
C PHE A 31 2.52 -0.02 -16.43
N ARG A 32 1.69 -0.62 -15.59
CA ARG A 32 1.96 -1.96 -15.03
C ARG A 32 2.00 -3.03 -16.12
N LEU A 33 1.10 -2.96 -17.09
CA LEU A 33 1.07 -3.89 -18.20
C LEU A 33 2.38 -3.85 -18.99
N ASP A 34 2.81 -2.65 -19.38
CA ASP A 34 4.06 -2.43 -20.11
C ASP A 34 5.27 -2.93 -19.32
N GLN A 35 5.31 -2.66 -18.01
CA GLN A 35 6.38 -3.10 -17.13
C GLN A 35 6.43 -4.64 -16.98
N LEU A 36 5.29 -5.30 -16.83
CA LEU A 36 5.24 -6.76 -16.75
C LEU A 36 5.68 -7.43 -18.05
N GLN A 37 5.34 -6.86 -19.19
CA GLN A 37 5.79 -7.37 -20.49
C GLN A 37 7.30 -7.16 -20.69
N GLN A 38 7.81 -5.96 -20.43
CA GLN A 38 9.20 -5.60 -20.70
C GLN A 38 10.18 -6.16 -19.67
N SER A 39 9.88 -6.05 -18.38
CA SER A 39 10.82 -6.38 -17.31
C SER A 39 10.69 -7.82 -16.81
N VAL A 40 9.47 -8.37 -16.82
CA VAL A 40 9.20 -9.74 -16.35
C VAL A 40 9.12 -10.73 -17.51
N GLY A 41 8.88 -10.23 -18.72
CA GLY A 41 8.75 -11.05 -19.93
C GLY A 41 7.45 -11.84 -19.98
N LEU A 42 6.34 -11.27 -19.50
CA LEU A 42 5.03 -11.92 -19.55
C LEU A 42 4.40 -11.73 -20.93
N PRO A 43 3.81 -12.79 -21.51
CA PRO A 43 2.89 -12.63 -22.64
C PRO A 43 1.73 -11.71 -22.28
N GLU A 44 1.20 -10.98 -23.26
CA GLU A 44 0.15 -9.96 -23.04
C GLU A 44 -1.05 -10.48 -22.24
N VAL A 45 -1.59 -11.64 -22.63
CA VAL A 45 -2.74 -12.25 -21.95
C VAL A 45 -2.45 -12.52 -20.48
N GLN A 46 -1.26 -13.02 -20.17
CA GLN A 46 -0.82 -13.30 -18.81
C GLN A 46 -0.57 -12.01 -18.02
N ALA A 47 0.05 -11.01 -18.65
CA ALA A 47 0.29 -9.71 -18.06
C ALA A 47 -1.03 -9.00 -17.71
N ARG A 48 -2.03 -9.02 -18.60
CA ARG A 48 -3.38 -8.49 -18.34
C ARG A 48 -4.03 -9.17 -17.14
N ALA A 49 -4.00 -10.51 -17.07
CA ALA A 49 -4.58 -11.26 -15.96
C ALA A 49 -3.91 -10.93 -14.61
N VAL A 50 -2.61 -10.62 -14.62
CA VAL A 50 -1.87 -10.17 -13.42
C VAL A 50 -2.28 -8.74 -13.04
N VAL A 51 -2.37 -7.82 -14.01
CA VAL A 51 -2.77 -6.42 -13.77
C VAL A 51 -4.19 -6.34 -13.22
N ASP A 52 -5.13 -7.10 -13.79
CA ASP A 52 -6.52 -7.14 -13.32
C ASP A 52 -6.61 -7.62 -11.86
N ARG A 53 -5.87 -8.68 -11.55
CA ARG A 53 -5.83 -9.19 -10.16
C ARG A 53 -5.19 -8.18 -9.22
N TRP A 54 -4.14 -7.48 -9.67
CA TRP A 54 -3.47 -6.43 -8.92
C TRP A 54 -4.40 -5.25 -8.65
N SER A 55 -5.13 -4.80 -9.66
CA SER A 55 -6.06 -3.68 -9.54
C SER A 55 -7.18 -3.97 -8.52
N ARG A 56 -7.72 -5.19 -8.51
CA ARG A 56 -8.69 -5.63 -7.48
C ARG A 56 -8.08 -5.62 -6.07
N TYR A 57 -6.86 -6.13 -5.94
CA TYR A 57 -6.15 -6.11 -4.67
C TYR A 57 -5.95 -4.68 -4.14
N ASP A 58 -5.57 -3.75 -5.01
CA ASP A 58 -5.39 -2.35 -4.62
C ASP A 58 -6.70 -1.71 -4.14
N LEU A 59 -7.82 -1.99 -4.79
CA LEU A 59 -9.14 -1.51 -4.37
C LEU A 59 -9.53 -2.06 -3.00
N ASP A 60 -9.36 -3.37 -2.79
CA ASP A 60 -9.64 -4.02 -1.50
C ASP A 60 -8.76 -3.46 -0.38
N GLN A 61 -7.47 -3.28 -0.64
CA GLN A 61 -6.52 -2.69 0.31
C GLN A 61 -6.85 -1.23 0.63
N PHE A 62 -7.22 -0.45 -0.38
CA PHE A 62 -7.63 0.95 -0.18
C PHE A 62 -8.85 1.05 0.72
N GLU A 63 -9.87 0.22 0.50
CA GLU A 63 -11.08 0.22 1.32
C GLU A 63 -10.76 -0.14 2.79
N LYS A 64 -9.93 -1.17 3.03
CA LYS A 64 -9.49 -1.53 4.38
C LYS A 64 -8.65 -0.42 5.03
N ALA A 65 -7.77 0.22 4.28
CA ALA A 65 -6.96 1.34 4.76
C ALA A 65 -7.85 2.53 5.15
N ARG A 66 -8.89 2.83 4.38
CA ARG A 66 -9.87 3.88 4.67
C ARG A 66 -10.60 3.60 5.99
N GLN A 67 -11.09 2.36 6.19
CA GLN A 67 -11.75 1.96 7.43
C GLN A 67 -10.82 2.08 8.65
N ILE A 68 -9.56 1.65 8.52
CA ILE A 68 -8.53 1.80 9.56
C ILE A 68 -8.29 3.27 9.90
N GLN A 69 -8.22 4.16 8.91
CA GLN A 69 -8.05 5.59 9.15
C GLN A 69 -9.25 6.22 9.87
N GLN A 70 -10.47 5.77 9.57
CA GLN A 70 -11.66 6.20 10.31
C GLN A 70 -11.61 5.79 11.79
N ILE A 71 -11.19 4.54 12.08
CA ILE A 71 -11.01 4.07 13.45
C ILE A 71 -9.92 4.88 14.17
N ARG A 72 -8.79 5.16 13.51
CA ARG A 72 -7.72 5.99 14.10
C ARG A 72 -8.20 7.40 14.48
N ARG A 73 -9.03 8.03 13.64
CA ARG A 73 -9.64 9.32 13.98
C ARG A 73 -10.51 9.18 15.24
N ARG A 74 -11.36 8.16 15.31
CA ARG A 74 -12.18 7.89 16.49
C ARG A 74 -11.35 7.63 17.76
N PHE A 75 -10.22 6.93 17.64
CA PHE A 75 -9.28 6.78 18.76
C PHE A 75 -8.80 8.14 19.27
N ASN A 76 -8.33 9.00 18.37
CA ASN A 76 -7.88 10.34 18.75
C ASN A 76 -9.00 11.15 19.41
N ASP A 77 -10.22 11.13 18.84
CA ASP A 77 -11.37 11.85 19.38
C ASP A 77 -11.72 11.39 20.81
N ILE A 78 -11.68 10.09 21.08
CA ILE A 78 -11.94 9.53 22.40
C ILE A 78 -10.81 9.87 23.38
N LEU A 79 -9.56 9.65 22.99
CA LEU A 79 -8.40 9.81 23.86
C LEU A 79 -8.17 11.28 24.22
N MET A 80 -8.37 12.20 23.27
CA MET A 80 -8.20 13.65 23.48
C MET A 80 -9.47 14.32 24.05
N GLY A 81 -10.60 13.60 24.04
CA GLY A 81 -11.86 14.12 24.60
C GLY A 81 -11.91 14.12 26.13
N PRO A 82 -12.88 14.83 26.72
CA PRO A 82 -13.12 14.81 28.18
C PRO A 82 -13.66 13.46 28.64
N GLY A 83 -13.45 13.11 29.90
CA GLY A 83 -13.99 11.90 30.54
C GLY A 83 -12.95 11.14 31.37
N ALA A 84 -13.44 10.27 32.25
CA ALA A 84 -12.60 9.39 33.04
C ALA A 84 -11.93 8.32 32.17
N GLU A 85 -10.80 7.79 32.62
CA GLU A 85 -10.03 6.79 31.89
C GLU A 85 -10.82 5.49 31.67
N GLU A 86 -11.63 5.08 32.66
CA GLU A 86 -12.51 3.92 32.55
C GLU A 86 -13.52 4.04 31.42
N ASP A 87 -14.12 5.24 31.28
CA ASP A 87 -15.10 5.53 30.19
C ASP A 87 -14.42 5.50 28.82
N LYS A 88 -13.19 6.05 28.73
CA LYS A 88 -12.40 6.01 27.51
C LYS A 88 -12.03 4.58 27.13
N ASN A 89 -11.59 3.79 28.10
CA ASN A 89 -11.25 2.38 27.90
C ASN A 89 -12.45 1.57 27.39
N ALA A 90 -13.63 1.79 27.98
CA ALA A 90 -14.86 1.12 27.55
C ALA A 90 -15.23 1.45 26.09
N LYS A 91 -15.04 2.71 25.67
CA LYS A 91 -15.32 3.17 24.30
C LYS A 91 -14.27 2.71 23.29
N VAL A 92 -13.00 2.65 23.68
CA VAL A 92 -11.89 2.27 22.79
C VAL A 92 -11.85 0.77 22.51
N ARG A 93 -12.20 -0.07 23.49
CA ARG A 93 -12.11 -1.54 23.39
C ARG A 93 -12.76 -2.10 22.12
N PRO A 94 -14.04 -1.84 21.80
CA PRO A 94 -14.67 -2.40 20.59
C PRO A 94 -14.04 -1.86 19.31
N LEU A 95 -13.54 -0.63 19.31
CA LEU A 95 -12.82 -0.07 18.16
C LEU A 95 -11.44 -0.70 17.98
N LEU A 96 -10.77 -1.07 19.06
CA LEU A 96 -9.49 -1.77 19.03
C LEU A 96 -9.65 -3.16 18.44
N ASP A 97 -10.68 -3.90 18.86
CA ASP A 97 -10.99 -5.21 18.30
C ASP A 97 -11.26 -5.11 16.78
N GLN A 98 -12.05 -4.13 16.37
CA GLN A 98 -12.31 -3.86 14.96
C GLN A 98 -11.03 -3.47 14.19
N PHE A 99 -10.16 -2.67 14.79
CA PHE A 99 -8.87 -2.30 14.18
C PHE A 99 -7.97 -3.52 13.96
N ILE A 100 -7.86 -4.39 14.97
CA ILE A 100 -7.06 -5.62 14.90
C ILE A 100 -7.60 -6.54 13.79
N GLU A 101 -8.92 -6.72 13.73
CA GLU A 101 -9.55 -7.55 12.69
C GLU A 101 -9.32 -6.99 11.28
N LEU A 102 -9.44 -5.69 11.08
CA LEU A 102 -9.14 -5.07 9.78
C LEU A 102 -7.67 -5.23 9.37
N ARG A 103 -6.74 -5.17 10.34
CA ARG A 103 -5.32 -5.43 10.07
C ARG A 103 -5.06 -6.88 9.68
N ARG A 104 -5.75 -7.82 10.31
CA ARG A 104 -5.71 -9.23 9.92
C ARG A 104 -6.23 -9.42 8.51
N GLN A 105 -7.39 -8.86 8.19
CA GLN A 105 -7.96 -8.92 6.84
C GLN A 105 -7.02 -8.33 5.77
N GLN A 106 -6.29 -7.25 6.07
CA GLN A 106 -5.27 -6.72 5.15
C GLN A 106 -4.13 -7.73 4.91
N ALA A 107 -3.69 -8.43 5.95
CA ALA A 107 -2.65 -9.46 5.82
C ALA A 107 -3.14 -10.66 5.00
N ASP A 108 -4.38 -11.11 5.23
CA ASP A 108 -5.00 -12.21 4.49
C ASP A 108 -5.20 -11.86 3.00
N LEU A 109 -5.66 -10.65 2.70
CA LEU A 109 -5.76 -10.15 1.32
C LEU A 109 -4.40 -10.16 0.61
N LYS A 110 -3.33 -9.77 1.31
CA LYS A 110 -1.97 -9.80 0.77
C LYS A 110 -1.53 -11.23 0.47
N MET A 111 -1.68 -12.16 1.40
CA MET A 111 -1.31 -13.57 1.21
C MET A 111 -2.06 -14.17 0.02
N LYS A 112 -3.38 -13.98 -0.03
CA LYS A 112 -4.20 -14.46 -1.14
C LYS A 112 -3.80 -13.87 -2.49
N PHE A 113 -3.48 -12.57 -2.52
CA PHE A 113 -2.96 -11.94 -3.74
C PHE A 113 -1.64 -12.57 -4.19
N GLU A 114 -0.69 -12.78 -3.27
CA GLU A 114 0.60 -13.41 -3.57
C GLU A 114 0.43 -14.86 -4.09
N GLU A 115 -0.49 -15.63 -3.52
CA GLU A 115 -0.83 -16.98 -3.97
C GLU A 115 -1.44 -16.98 -5.38
N ASP A 116 -2.42 -16.09 -5.63
CA ASP A 116 -3.07 -15.95 -6.92
C ASP A 116 -2.08 -15.56 -8.04
N ILE A 117 -1.10 -14.70 -7.72
CA ILE A 117 -0.04 -14.32 -8.67
C ILE A 117 0.92 -15.48 -8.90
N ARG A 118 1.34 -16.18 -7.85
CA ARG A 118 2.22 -17.36 -8.00
C ARG A 118 1.59 -18.45 -8.87
N ALA A 119 0.31 -18.71 -8.70
CA ALA A 119 -0.41 -19.71 -9.51
C ALA A 119 -0.43 -19.38 -11.02
N LYS A 120 -0.23 -18.11 -11.38
CA LYS A 120 -0.25 -17.63 -12.77
C LYS A 120 1.12 -17.53 -13.42
N LEU A 121 2.20 -17.66 -12.65
CA LEU A 121 3.57 -17.42 -13.10
C LEU A 121 4.44 -18.64 -12.94
N SER A 122 5.31 -18.88 -13.94
CA SER A 122 6.39 -19.86 -13.78
C SER A 122 7.40 -19.41 -12.71
N PRO A 123 8.19 -20.32 -12.12
CA PRO A 123 9.20 -19.95 -11.12
C PRO A 123 10.17 -18.85 -11.59
N ALA A 124 10.61 -18.91 -12.83
CA ALA A 124 11.50 -17.89 -13.40
C ALA A 124 10.80 -16.50 -13.51
N GLN A 125 9.53 -16.49 -13.90
CA GLN A 125 8.73 -15.26 -13.94
C GLN A 125 8.47 -14.71 -12.54
N GLN A 126 8.25 -15.57 -11.54
CA GLN A 126 8.10 -15.15 -10.15
C GLN A 126 9.36 -14.43 -9.66
N VAL A 127 10.55 -14.98 -9.91
CA VAL A 127 11.82 -14.34 -9.53
C VAL A 127 12.00 -13.00 -10.22
N ARG A 128 11.74 -12.92 -11.54
CA ARG A 128 11.82 -11.63 -12.27
C ARG A 128 10.85 -10.59 -11.72
N LEU A 129 9.62 -11.00 -11.36
CA LEU A 129 8.66 -10.10 -10.75
C LEU A 129 9.14 -9.57 -9.39
N ILE A 130 9.73 -10.44 -8.56
CA ILE A 130 10.31 -10.05 -7.27
C ILE A 130 11.38 -8.98 -7.46
N LEU A 131 12.36 -9.26 -8.31
CA LEU A 131 13.46 -8.33 -8.57
C LEU A 131 12.97 -7.00 -9.15
N HIS A 132 11.97 -7.05 -10.05
CA HIS A 132 11.35 -5.86 -10.60
C HIS A 132 10.67 -5.00 -9.53
N VAL A 133 9.89 -5.62 -8.64
CA VAL A 133 9.21 -4.90 -7.55
C VAL A 133 10.21 -4.30 -6.56
N GLU A 134 11.26 -5.02 -6.19
CA GLU A 134 12.32 -4.50 -5.31
C GLU A 134 13.03 -3.29 -5.94
N GLU A 135 13.34 -3.36 -7.23
CA GLU A 135 13.94 -2.25 -7.96
C GLU A 135 13.02 -1.02 -8.02
N MET A 136 11.73 -1.22 -8.28
CA MET A 136 10.74 -0.14 -8.26
C MET A 136 10.64 0.51 -6.88
N GLN A 137 10.63 -0.28 -5.81
CA GLN A 137 10.61 0.22 -4.43
C GLN A 137 11.85 1.06 -4.12
N ARG A 138 13.03 0.60 -4.54
CA ARG A 138 14.28 1.34 -4.38
C ARG A 138 14.22 2.69 -5.11
N ARG A 139 13.77 2.71 -6.38
CA ARG A 139 13.63 3.97 -7.15
C ARG A 139 12.68 4.97 -6.48
N VAL A 140 11.53 4.49 -5.99
CA VAL A 140 10.58 5.34 -5.25
C VAL A 140 11.20 5.90 -3.98
N ALA A 141 11.89 5.06 -3.20
CA ALA A 141 12.57 5.49 -1.98
C ALA A 141 13.65 6.55 -2.26
N ASP A 142 14.42 6.37 -3.33
CA ASP A 142 15.46 7.32 -3.73
C ASP A 142 14.86 8.64 -4.25
N ALA A 143 13.79 8.59 -5.02
CA ALA A 143 13.06 9.77 -5.48
C ALA A 143 12.48 10.58 -4.30
N LEU A 144 11.92 9.89 -3.29
CA LEU A 144 11.44 10.55 -2.07
C LEU A 144 12.58 11.21 -1.27
N LYS A 145 13.72 10.55 -1.12
CA LYS A 145 14.91 11.14 -0.46
C LYS A 145 15.38 12.39 -1.20
N GLN A 146 15.46 12.36 -2.52
CA GLN A 146 15.85 13.49 -3.36
C GLN A 146 14.83 14.64 -3.28
N GLY A 147 13.52 14.32 -3.33
CA GLY A 147 12.44 15.31 -3.19
C GLY A 147 12.43 16.00 -1.83
N LEU A 148 12.75 15.28 -0.75
CA LEU A 148 12.87 15.86 0.60
C LEU A 148 14.19 16.64 0.77
N GLY A 149 15.27 16.23 0.09
CA GLY A 149 16.57 16.93 0.14
C GLY A 149 16.59 18.26 -0.60
N ASN A 150 15.72 18.44 -1.60
CA ASN A 150 15.64 19.62 -2.45
C ASN A 150 14.65 20.70 -1.96
N ARG A 151 14.14 20.62 -0.72
CA ARG A 151 13.35 21.69 -0.11
C ARG A 151 14.26 22.64 0.69
N PRO A 152 14.74 23.75 0.10
CA PRO A 152 15.70 24.66 0.74
C PRO A 152 15.16 25.39 1.97
N GLY A 153 13.85 25.35 2.22
CA GLY A 153 13.21 26.08 3.33
C GLY A 153 13.24 25.37 4.70
N LEU A 154 13.42 24.05 4.77
CA LEU A 154 13.38 23.32 6.04
C LEU A 154 14.71 23.35 6.83
N ARG A 155 15.84 23.62 6.16
CA ARG A 155 17.15 23.72 6.84
C ARG A 155 17.40 25.07 7.52
N GLN A 156 16.70 26.14 7.14
CA GLN A 156 16.89 27.47 7.76
C GLN A 156 16.08 27.68 9.04
N GLY A 157 14.96 26.93 9.24
CA GLY A 157 14.14 27.04 10.44
C GLY A 157 14.80 26.46 11.70
N LEU A 158 15.63 25.44 11.57
CA LEU A 158 16.27 24.76 12.70
C LEU A 158 17.55 25.47 13.22
N ARG A 159 18.10 26.44 12.47
CA ARG A 159 19.28 27.22 12.92
C ARG A 159 18.96 28.52 13.63
N ARG A 160 17.68 28.96 13.68
CA ARG A 160 17.29 30.25 14.30
C ARG A 160 16.60 30.13 15.66
N GLY A 161 16.54 28.96 16.25
CA GLY A 161 15.79 28.73 17.49
C GLY A 161 16.60 28.10 18.61
N LEU A 162 17.79 28.65 18.94
CA LEU A 162 18.40 28.43 20.26
C LEU A 162 19.04 29.74 20.69
N PRO A 163 18.58 30.33 21.83
CA PRO A 163 19.28 31.42 22.49
C PRO A 163 20.56 30.95 23.15
#